data_1d09c7e3d940f77a54070e7daaa8190c
#
_entry.id   1d09c7e3d940f77a54070e7daaa8190c
#
_cell.length_a   1.000
_cell.length_b   1.000
_cell.length_c   1.000
_cell.angle_alpha   90.00
_cell.angle_beta   90.00
_cell.angle_gamma   90.00
#
_symmetry.space_group_name_H-M   'P 1'
#
loop_
_entity.id
_entity.type
_entity.pdbx_description
1 polymer ?
#
loop_
_entity_poly.entity_id
_entity_poly.type
_entity_poly.pdbx_seq_one_letter_code
_entity_poly.pdbx_strand_id
1 'polypeptide(L)'
;MLTEVSMEMLSEIVKSVFITMMDLELINSDKAWQPGRDRLTSFVQLAGEWNGAVLLECSRKQACHFAGRILAMDPPETVDDDVRDVLGELANMIGGNMKCGMSSGVRLSMPTVLDGSDYDLRVCGSQVQERIAFQCDDSHFWVTVLSEGSPASAN
;
A
#
# COMPACT_ATOMS: atom_id res chain seq x y z
N MET A 1 -19.66 9.00 -6.50
CA MET A 1 -19.23 7.67 -6.03
C MET A 1 -18.05 7.21 -6.89
N LEU A 2 -16.96 6.83 -6.25
CA LEU A 2 -15.79 6.35 -6.97
C LEU A 2 -15.95 4.88 -7.27
N THR A 3 -15.88 4.53 -8.55
CA THR A 3 -15.85 3.16 -9.01
C THR A 3 -14.44 2.75 -9.46
N GLU A 4 -13.56 3.73 -9.57
CA GLU A 4 -12.16 3.52 -9.92
C GLU A 4 -11.28 4.42 -9.07
N VAL A 5 -10.09 3.93 -8.79
CA VAL A 5 -9.08 4.70 -8.08
C VAL A 5 -8.11 5.23 -9.11
N SER A 6 -8.06 6.55 -9.26
CA SER A 6 -7.14 7.18 -10.21
C SER A 6 -5.75 7.27 -9.62
N MET A 7 -4.75 7.35 -10.51
CA MET A 7 -3.37 7.56 -10.11
C MET A 7 -3.21 8.83 -9.27
N GLU A 8 -3.86 9.92 -9.67
CA GLU A 8 -3.78 11.18 -8.95
C GLU A 8 -4.34 11.08 -7.54
N MET A 9 -5.50 10.46 -7.40
CA MET A 9 -6.13 10.28 -6.09
C MET A 9 -5.26 9.41 -5.18
N LEU A 10 -4.77 8.28 -5.70
CA LEU A 10 -3.92 7.39 -4.92
C LEU A 10 -2.62 8.08 -4.51
N SER A 11 -2.00 8.81 -5.44
CA SER A 11 -0.77 9.55 -5.15
C SER A 11 -0.97 10.56 -4.04
N GLU A 12 -2.05 11.33 -4.07
CA GLU A 12 -2.35 12.32 -3.03
C GLU A 12 -2.60 11.66 -1.67
N ILE A 13 -3.32 10.55 -1.66
CA ILE A 13 -3.57 9.81 -0.42
C ILE A 13 -2.25 9.34 0.20
N VAL A 14 -1.41 8.70 -0.59
CA VAL A 14 -0.14 8.17 -0.07
C VAL A 14 0.76 9.29 0.42
N LYS A 15 0.89 10.37 -0.34
CA LYS A 15 1.70 11.54 0.06
C LYS A 15 1.18 12.14 1.36
N SER A 16 -0.13 12.26 1.50
CA SER A 16 -0.75 12.80 2.70
C SER A 16 -0.47 11.93 3.92
N VAL A 17 -0.59 10.61 3.79
CA VAL A 17 -0.30 9.68 4.88
C VAL A 17 1.17 9.81 5.31
N PHE A 18 2.09 9.84 4.37
CA PHE A 18 3.52 9.88 4.68
C PHE A 18 3.94 11.21 5.30
N ILE A 19 3.40 12.34 4.83
CA ILE A 19 3.72 13.63 5.43
C ILE A 19 3.14 13.74 6.84
N THR A 20 1.93 13.25 7.03
CA THR A 20 1.25 13.32 8.33
C THR A 20 1.92 12.41 9.37
N MET A 21 2.27 11.20 8.98
CA MET A 21 2.77 10.20 9.92
C MET A 21 4.28 10.31 10.15
N MET A 22 5.04 10.73 9.17
CA MET A 22 6.50 10.67 9.22
C MET A 22 7.19 11.98 8.88
N ASP A 23 6.43 13.01 8.54
CA ASP A 23 6.99 14.28 8.03
C ASP A 23 7.93 14.01 6.83
N LEU A 24 7.52 13.11 5.96
CA LEU A 24 8.31 12.65 4.86
C LEU A 24 7.64 13.01 3.54
N GLU A 25 8.32 13.83 2.73
CA GLU A 25 7.84 14.17 1.40
C GLU A 25 8.21 13.06 0.42
N LEU A 26 7.23 12.68 -0.39
CA LEU A 26 7.42 11.68 -1.43
C LEU A 26 7.42 12.35 -2.80
N ILE A 27 8.18 11.77 -3.70
CA ILE A 27 8.22 12.19 -5.09
C ILE A 27 7.72 11.02 -5.92
N ASN A 28 6.84 11.27 -6.88
CA ASN A 28 6.44 10.23 -7.82
C ASN A 28 7.62 9.84 -8.68
N SER A 29 7.73 8.56 -8.95
CA SER A 29 8.81 7.99 -9.77
C SER A 29 8.19 7.18 -10.90
N ASP A 30 8.89 7.08 -12.00
CA ASP A 30 8.49 6.21 -13.12
C ASP A 30 9.26 4.90 -13.16
N LYS A 31 9.96 4.59 -12.06
CA LYS A 31 10.70 3.33 -11.97
C LYS A 31 9.75 2.14 -12.10
N ALA A 32 10.08 1.25 -13.03
CA ALA A 32 9.28 0.06 -13.27
C ALA A 32 9.29 -0.86 -12.03
N TRP A 33 8.12 -1.41 -11.71
CA TRP A 33 8.00 -2.38 -10.64
C TRP A 33 8.79 -3.64 -10.97
N GLN A 34 9.51 -4.12 -9.98
CA GLN A 34 10.27 -5.36 -10.08
C GLN A 34 10.08 -6.15 -8.79
N PRO A 35 9.85 -7.46 -8.88
CA PRO A 35 9.82 -8.29 -7.67
C PRO A 35 11.21 -8.32 -7.04
N GLY A 36 11.24 -8.47 -5.72
CA GLY A 36 12.50 -8.56 -4.99
C GLY A 36 12.35 -9.41 -3.75
N ARG A 37 13.40 -10.17 -3.44
CA ARG A 37 13.40 -11.04 -2.25
C ARG A 37 13.52 -10.24 -0.96
N ASP A 38 14.13 -9.06 -1.05
CA ASP A 38 14.36 -8.19 0.09
C ASP A 38 13.22 -7.20 0.29
N ARG A 39 12.00 -7.65 0.05
CA ARG A 39 10.82 -6.80 0.19
C ARG A 39 9.83 -7.34 1.18
N LEU A 40 9.09 -6.40 1.75
CA LEU A 40 7.90 -6.70 2.53
C LEU A 40 6.71 -6.13 1.79
N THR A 41 5.61 -6.86 1.84
CA THR A 41 4.33 -6.40 1.29
C THR A 41 3.34 -6.31 2.43
N SER A 42 2.80 -5.12 2.66
CA SER A 42 1.67 -4.97 3.57
C SER A 42 0.43 -4.63 2.75
N PHE A 43 -0.72 -5.15 3.17
CA PHE A 43 -1.94 -4.88 2.43
C PHE A 43 -3.17 -4.92 3.31
N VAL A 44 -4.20 -4.24 2.84
CA VAL A 44 -5.56 -4.34 3.36
C VAL A 44 -6.49 -4.65 2.21
N GLN A 45 -7.58 -5.35 2.52
CA GLN A 45 -8.63 -5.64 1.55
C GLN A 45 -9.81 -4.71 1.79
N LEU A 46 -10.45 -4.31 0.70
CA LEU A 46 -11.70 -3.57 0.74
C LEU A 46 -12.78 -4.46 0.12
N ALA A 47 -13.90 -4.58 0.79
CA ALA A 47 -14.97 -5.48 0.36
C ALA A 47 -16.34 -4.84 0.56
N GLY A 48 -17.26 -5.18 -0.30
CA GLY A 48 -18.62 -4.69 -0.29
C GLY A 48 -19.04 -4.23 -1.67
N GLU A 49 -19.44 -2.98 -1.79
CA GLU A 49 -19.84 -2.43 -3.09
C GLU A 49 -18.65 -2.29 -4.05
N TRP A 50 -17.45 -2.18 -3.50
CA TRP A 50 -16.22 -2.25 -4.29
C TRP A 50 -15.30 -3.28 -3.62
N ASN A 51 -14.70 -4.13 -4.42
CA ASN A 51 -13.85 -5.20 -3.91
C ASN A 51 -12.46 -5.08 -4.52
N GLY A 52 -11.46 -5.09 -3.65
CA GLY A 52 -10.07 -4.99 -4.07
C GLY A 52 -9.13 -4.99 -2.90
N ALA A 53 -7.93 -4.49 -3.13
CA ALA A 53 -6.90 -4.42 -2.10
C ALA A 53 -5.96 -3.27 -2.42
N VAL A 54 -5.34 -2.73 -1.37
CA VAL A 54 -4.22 -1.81 -1.54
C VAL A 54 -2.99 -2.43 -0.89
N LEU A 55 -1.89 -2.46 -1.64
CA LEU A 55 -0.64 -3.07 -1.25
C LEU A 55 0.45 -2.01 -1.17
N LEU A 56 1.26 -2.09 -0.13
CA LEU A 56 2.48 -1.28 0.02
C LEU A 56 3.66 -2.25 -0.02
N GLU A 57 4.56 -2.08 -0.98
CA GLU A 57 5.76 -2.89 -1.11
C GLU A 57 7.01 -2.04 -0.95
N CYS A 58 7.86 -2.38 0.00
CA CYS A 58 9.13 -1.69 0.23
C CYS A 58 10.22 -2.67 0.63
N SER A 59 11.47 -2.22 0.60
CA SER A 59 12.59 -3.05 1.07
C SER A 59 12.52 -3.19 2.60
N ARG A 60 13.18 -4.23 3.13
CA ARG A 60 13.27 -4.43 4.58
C ARG A 60 13.95 -3.24 5.26
N LYS A 61 15.00 -2.72 4.64
CA LYS A 61 15.71 -1.55 5.16
C LYS A 61 14.80 -0.33 5.22
N GLN A 62 14.04 -0.10 4.16
CA GLN A 62 13.12 1.03 4.11
C GLN A 62 12.00 0.89 5.14
N ALA A 63 11.49 -0.33 5.33
CA ALA A 63 10.50 -0.61 6.36
C ALA A 63 11.03 -0.24 7.75
N CYS A 64 12.28 -0.58 8.05
CA CYS A 64 12.91 -0.23 9.32
C CYS A 64 13.04 1.29 9.47
N HIS A 65 13.38 2.01 8.40
CA HIS A 65 13.45 3.46 8.44
C HIS A 65 12.08 4.10 8.67
N PHE A 66 11.05 3.58 8.06
CA PHE A 66 9.67 4.06 8.31
C PHE A 66 9.29 3.86 9.77
N ALA A 67 9.61 2.69 10.33
CA ALA A 67 9.32 2.41 11.74
C ALA A 67 10.06 3.38 12.66
N GLY A 68 11.33 3.64 12.39
CA GLY A 68 12.11 4.60 13.18
C GLY A 68 11.50 5.99 13.17
N ARG A 69 11.02 6.45 12.03
CA ARG A 69 10.40 7.76 11.92
C ARG A 69 9.08 7.84 12.68
N ILE A 70 8.23 6.83 12.54
CA ILE A 70 6.93 6.84 13.22
C ILE A 70 7.08 6.73 14.72
N LEU A 71 8.00 5.89 15.18
CA LEU A 71 8.22 5.62 16.61
C LEU A 71 9.20 6.61 17.25
N ALA A 72 9.73 7.55 16.48
CA ALA A 72 10.70 8.55 16.92
C ALA A 72 11.90 7.91 17.62
N MET A 73 12.49 6.94 16.95
CA MET A 73 13.65 6.19 17.43
C MET A 73 14.60 5.89 16.28
N ASP A 74 15.81 5.43 16.62
CA ASP A 74 16.71 4.94 15.59
C ASP A 74 16.07 3.78 14.85
N PRO A 75 16.30 3.67 13.53
CA PRO A 75 15.73 2.54 12.78
C PRO A 75 16.15 1.21 13.38
N PRO A 76 15.20 0.28 13.59
CA PRO A 76 15.57 -1.08 13.99
C PRO A 76 16.53 -1.70 12.97
N GLU A 77 17.42 -2.57 13.44
CA GLU A 77 18.39 -3.24 12.56
C GLU A 77 17.75 -4.37 11.77
N THR A 78 16.65 -4.92 12.27
CA THR A 78 15.94 -6.03 11.64
C THR A 78 14.46 -5.76 11.67
N VAL A 79 13.73 -6.48 10.82
CA VAL A 79 12.28 -6.41 10.78
C VAL A 79 11.72 -7.19 11.96
N ASP A 80 11.28 -6.46 12.96
CA ASP A 80 10.65 -7.02 14.16
C ASP A 80 9.14 -6.77 14.14
N ASP A 81 8.47 -7.06 15.23
CA ASP A 81 7.01 -6.88 15.32
C ASP A 81 6.63 -5.41 15.18
N ASP A 82 7.43 -4.48 15.73
CA ASP A 82 7.16 -3.06 15.61
C ASP A 82 7.22 -2.60 14.17
N VAL A 83 8.19 -3.08 13.39
CA VAL A 83 8.30 -2.76 11.97
C VAL A 83 7.08 -3.28 11.22
N ARG A 84 6.66 -4.50 11.51
CA ARG A 84 5.46 -5.09 10.87
C ARG A 84 4.21 -4.31 11.21
N ASP A 85 4.05 -3.91 12.47
CA ASP A 85 2.90 -3.12 12.91
C ASP A 85 2.85 -1.76 12.18
N VAL A 86 4.00 -1.11 12.03
CA VAL A 86 4.08 0.16 11.31
C VAL A 86 3.68 0.00 9.84
N LEU A 87 4.19 -1.03 9.17
CA LEU A 87 3.81 -1.27 7.78
C LEU A 87 2.33 -1.57 7.64
N GLY A 88 1.79 -2.37 8.54
CA GLY A 88 0.36 -2.67 8.55
C GLY A 88 -0.47 -1.40 8.73
N GLU A 89 -0.05 -0.53 9.65
CA GLU A 89 -0.75 0.73 9.89
C GLU A 89 -0.71 1.66 8.69
N LEU A 90 0.43 1.72 8.00
CA LEU A 90 0.53 2.52 6.77
C LEU A 90 -0.46 2.04 5.70
N ALA A 91 -0.51 0.74 5.47
CA ALA A 91 -1.46 0.16 4.52
C ALA A 91 -2.91 0.44 4.96
N ASN A 92 -3.17 0.31 6.25
CA ASN A 92 -4.49 0.56 6.82
C ASN A 92 -4.92 2.02 6.63
N MET A 93 -4.00 2.96 6.84
CA MET A 93 -4.28 4.38 6.66
C MET A 93 -4.53 4.74 5.19
N ILE A 94 -3.75 4.17 4.30
CA ILE A 94 -3.96 4.39 2.86
C ILE A 94 -5.33 3.83 2.46
N GLY A 95 -5.63 2.60 2.85
CA GLY A 95 -6.92 1.96 2.57
C GLY A 95 -8.09 2.70 3.19
N GLY A 96 -7.92 3.19 4.41
CA GLY A 96 -8.95 3.97 5.09
C GLY A 96 -9.25 5.28 4.39
N ASN A 97 -8.22 5.98 3.91
CA ASN A 97 -8.40 7.21 3.15
C ASN A 97 -9.07 6.93 1.80
N MET A 98 -8.73 5.83 1.16
CA MET A 98 -9.41 5.41 -0.07
C MET A 98 -10.90 5.17 0.21
N LYS A 99 -11.19 4.46 1.29
CA LYS A 99 -12.57 4.15 1.68
C LYS A 99 -13.40 5.42 1.88
N CYS A 100 -12.80 6.49 2.43
CA CYS A 100 -13.50 7.76 2.63
C CYS A 100 -14.02 8.37 1.33
N GLY A 101 -13.38 8.09 0.20
CA GLY A 101 -13.82 8.55 -1.10
C GLY A 101 -14.78 7.61 -1.80
N MET A 102 -15.13 6.51 -1.18
CA MET A 102 -16.00 5.48 -1.74
C MET A 102 -17.36 5.50 -1.08
N SER A 103 -18.27 4.65 -1.58
CA SER A 103 -19.58 4.52 -0.96
C SER A 103 -19.46 3.95 0.44
N SER A 104 -20.49 4.19 1.26
CA SER A 104 -20.49 3.70 2.65
C SER A 104 -20.60 2.19 2.77
N GLY A 105 -20.85 1.49 1.67
CA GLY A 105 -20.95 0.04 1.64
C GLY A 105 -19.64 -0.70 1.51
N VAL A 106 -18.49 -0.04 1.72
CA VAL A 106 -17.17 -0.65 1.63
C VAL A 106 -16.60 -0.84 3.03
N ARG A 107 -16.11 -2.04 3.30
CA ARG A 107 -15.48 -2.40 4.58
C ARG A 107 -14.00 -2.66 4.37
N LEU A 108 -13.22 -2.33 5.37
CA LEU A 108 -11.77 -2.48 5.37
C LEU A 108 -11.39 -3.67 6.26
N SER A 109 -10.55 -4.56 5.75
CA SER A 109 -10.03 -5.68 6.54
C SER A 109 -8.92 -5.20 7.48
N MET A 110 -8.49 -6.08 8.38
CA MET A 110 -7.26 -5.86 9.14
C MET A 110 -6.06 -5.97 8.21
N PRO A 111 -4.98 -5.23 8.50
CA PRO A 111 -3.79 -5.31 7.66
C PRO A 111 -3.06 -6.63 7.82
N THR A 112 -2.41 -7.05 6.75
CA THR A 112 -1.54 -8.23 6.71
C THR A 112 -0.19 -7.81 6.18
N VAL A 113 0.88 -8.37 6.75
CA VAL A 113 2.25 -8.11 6.31
C VAL A 113 2.90 -9.44 5.96
N LEU A 114 3.44 -9.52 4.74
CA LEU A 114 4.08 -10.72 4.22
C LEU A 114 5.52 -10.43 3.83
N ASP A 115 6.39 -11.41 4.02
CA ASP A 115 7.76 -11.33 3.55
C ASP A 115 7.82 -11.61 2.05
N GLY A 116 8.57 -10.78 1.33
CA GLY A 116 8.78 -10.93 -0.10
C GLY A 116 7.87 -10.04 -0.92
N SER A 117 8.00 -10.19 -2.20
CA SER A 117 7.18 -9.50 -3.19
C SER A 117 6.63 -10.52 -4.16
N ASP A 118 5.79 -10.06 -5.07
CA ASP A 118 5.22 -10.92 -6.10
C ASP A 118 4.36 -12.04 -5.52
N TYR A 119 3.73 -11.75 -4.37
CA TYR A 119 2.69 -12.64 -3.93
C TYR A 119 1.55 -12.55 -4.91
N ASP A 120 1.14 -13.71 -5.38
CA ASP A 120 -0.13 -13.84 -6.07
C ASP A 120 -1.24 -13.55 -5.07
N LEU A 121 -1.38 -12.29 -4.70
CA LEU A 121 -2.54 -11.86 -3.94
C LEU A 121 -3.74 -11.88 -4.88
N ARG A 122 -3.91 -13.00 -5.53
CA ARG A 122 -5.04 -13.20 -6.39
C ARG A 122 -6.27 -13.48 -5.55
N VAL A 123 -6.94 -12.41 -5.24
CA VAL A 123 -8.36 -12.54 -5.08
C VAL A 123 -8.83 -12.96 -6.47
N CYS A 124 -9.57 -14.05 -6.58
CA CYS A 124 -10.02 -14.59 -7.85
C CYS A 124 -10.58 -13.47 -8.74
N GLY A 125 -10.01 -13.30 -9.92
CA GLY A 125 -10.43 -12.25 -10.85
C GLY A 125 -9.82 -10.87 -10.60
N SER A 126 -8.93 -10.74 -9.63
CA SER A 126 -8.28 -9.44 -9.35
C SER A 126 -7.31 -9.06 -10.46
N GLN A 127 -7.23 -7.78 -10.69
CA GLN A 127 -6.28 -7.20 -11.63
C GLN A 127 -5.68 -5.93 -11.04
N VAL A 128 -4.50 -5.57 -11.51
CA VAL A 128 -3.88 -4.31 -11.11
C VAL A 128 -4.66 -3.17 -11.75
N GLN A 129 -5.26 -2.33 -10.93
CA GLN A 129 -5.95 -1.14 -11.38
C GLN A 129 -4.98 0.03 -11.48
N GLU A 130 -4.10 0.18 -10.48
CA GLU A 130 -3.12 1.23 -10.44
C GLU A 130 -1.88 0.76 -9.69
N ARG A 131 -0.71 1.16 -10.14
CA ARG A 131 0.55 0.90 -9.44
C ARG A 131 1.44 2.11 -9.58
N ILE A 132 1.83 2.70 -8.46
CA ILE A 132 2.63 3.92 -8.43
C ILE A 132 3.93 3.66 -7.70
N ALA A 133 5.03 4.09 -8.31
CA ALA A 133 6.33 4.13 -7.66
C ALA A 133 6.52 5.49 -6.98
N PHE A 134 7.03 5.45 -5.77
CA PHE A 134 7.41 6.64 -5.02
C PHE A 134 8.88 6.57 -4.69
N GLN A 135 9.52 7.72 -4.69
CA GLN A 135 10.90 7.87 -4.26
C GLN A 135 10.95 8.64 -2.95
N CYS A 136 11.77 8.14 -2.05
CA CYS A 136 11.99 8.70 -0.74
C CYS A 136 13.47 8.51 -0.44
N ASP A 137 14.21 9.61 -0.28
CA ASP A 137 15.67 9.58 -0.21
C ASP A 137 16.22 8.86 -1.46
N ASP A 138 17.06 7.84 -1.30
CA ASP A 138 17.63 7.09 -2.43
C ASP A 138 16.88 5.79 -2.71
N SER A 139 15.72 5.61 -2.08
CA SER A 139 14.97 4.36 -2.16
C SER A 139 13.63 4.54 -2.85
N HIS A 140 13.15 3.46 -3.46
CA HIS A 140 11.84 3.43 -4.08
C HIS A 140 10.94 2.42 -3.37
N PHE A 141 9.65 2.70 -3.37
CA PHE A 141 8.65 1.73 -2.96
C PHE A 141 7.42 1.88 -3.85
N TRP A 142 6.54 0.91 -3.79
CA TRP A 142 5.38 0.89 -4.68
C TRP A 142 4.10 0.75 -3.88
N VAL A 143 3.07 1.43 -4.36
CA VAL A 143 1.71 1.23 -3.86
C VAL A 143 0.86 0.77 -5.03
N THR A 144 0.17 -0.34 -4.83
CA THR A 144 -0.63 -0.99 -5.86
C THR A 144 -2.06 -1.11 -5.40
N VAL A 145 -2.99 -0.78 -6.28
CA VAL A 145 -4.42 -1.02 -6.05
C VAL A 145 -4.84 -2.16 -6.98
N LEU A 146 -5.39 -3.21 -6.37
CA LEU A 146 -6.03 -4.30 -7.09
C LEU A 146 -7.53 -4.11 -7.03
N SER A 147 -8.20 -4.51 -8.10
CA SER A 147 -9.66 -4.54 -8.11
C SER A 147 -10.13 -5.88 -8.66
N GLU A 148 -11.31 -6.32 -8.25
CA GLU A 148 -11.94 -7.47 -8.86
C GLU A 148 -12.35 -7.12 -10.27
N GLY A 149 -12.20 -8.08 -11.18
CA GLY A 149 -12.71 -7.93 -12.51
C GLY A 149 -14.22 -7.74 -12.49
N SER A 150 -14.72 -6.95 -13.44
CA SER A 150 -16.15 -6.76 -13.60
C SER A 150 -16.82 -8.11 -13.86
N PRO A 151 -18.01 -8.38 -13.28
CA PRO A 151 -18.77 -9.59 -13.62
C PRO A 151 -19.01 -9.74 -15.11
N ALA A 152 -19.16 -8.63 -15.84
CA ALA A 152 -19.34 -8.67 -17.28
C ALA A 152 -18.10 -9.17 -18.01
N SER A 153 -16.91 -8.97 -17.46
CA SER A 153 -15.66 -9.43 -18.04
C SER A 153 -15.36 -10.89 -17.71
N ALA A 154 -16.10 -11.49 -16.80
CA ALA A 154 -15.94 -12.88 -16.42
C ALA A 154 -16.63 -13.85 -17.38
N ASN A 155 -17.36 -13.34 -18.35
CA ASN A 155 -18.09 -14.18 -19.33
C ASN A 155 -17.29 -14.41 -20.60
#